data_f22385c8c2af471ca239bbea81804833
#
_entry.id   f22385c8c2af471ca239bbea81804833
#
_cell.length_a   1.000
_cell.length_b   1.000
_cell.length_c   1.000
_cell.angle_alpha   90.00
_cell.angle_beta   90.00
_cell.angle_gamma   90.00
#
_symmetry.space_group_name_H-M   'P 1'
#
loop_
_entity.id
_entity.type
_entity.pdbx_description
1 polymer ?
#
loop_
_entity_poly.entity_id
_entity_poly.type
_entity_poly.pdbx_seq_one_letter_code
_entity_poly.pdbx_strand_id
1 'polypeptide(L)'
;MIRFFRGIITFLLVLLNALFVICTTIPIGLLRFLPIPPLQRGVLKVNEEIGALYLYFNSRIQDLMHNVDYEVEGDEKLKKDIWQFTTINHLSWADIFVFLYFTNYKQSVPRIFMKSQLWWLPLTWAAYIALAMPFVVRRTKAEIMANPRVIETDKNATRRSCKMYELMPTNVAGFIEGTRIDKDKYDASKSKFKNLMPPKIGGIGYNLEVMPYIDHLTDVTLVYKSNKREFWNFLCGDMRCLLYTSDAADEED
;
A
#
# COMPACT_ATOMS: atom_id res chain seq x y z
N MET A 1 -10.89 29.68 7.95
CA MET A 1 -11.18 29.10 9.27
C MET A 1 -11.82 27.72 9.16
N ILE A 2 -12.96 27.54 8.52
CA ILE A 2 -13.66 26.24 8.34
C ILE A 2 -12.77 25.14 7.76
N ARG A 3 -12.00 25.45 6.70
CA ARG A 3 -11.05 24.52 6.06
C ARG A 3 -10.02 23.95 7.06
N PHE A 4 -9.45 24.80 7.90
CA PHE A 4 -8.44 24.40 8.89
C PHE A 4 -9.06 23.47 9.95
N PHE A 5 -10.22 23.80 10.46
CA PHE A 5 -10.94 22.95 11.43
C PHE A 5 -11.32 21.60 10.81
N ARG A 6 -11.74 21.58 9.54
CA ARG A 6 -11.99 20.32 8.81
C ARG A 6 -10.75 19.44 8.80
N GLY A 7 -9.58 19.99 8.45
CA GLY A 7 -8.33 19.25 8.44
C GLY A 7 -7.98 18.64 9.80
N ILE A 8 -8.15 19.40 10.89
CA ILE A 8 -7.93 18.91 12.24
C ILE A 8 -8.90 17.77 12.58
N ILE A 9 -10.19 17.94 12.32
CA ILE A 9 -11.22 16.93 12.62
C ILE A 9 -10.92 15.64 11.81
N THR A 10 -10.63 15.78 10.51
CA THR A 10 -10.25 14.61 9.66
C THR A 10 -9.04 13.91 10.25
N PHE A 11 -8.00 14.63 10.63
CA PHE A 11 -6.80 14.05 11.24
C PHE A 11 -7.13 13.28 12.53
N LEU A 12 -7.92 13.86 13.42
CA LEU A 12 -8.32 13.22 14.68
C LEU A 12 -9.15 11.96 14.44
N LEU A 13 -10.08 11.98 13.48
CA LEU A 13 -10.89 10.81 13.13
C LEU A 13 -10.03 9.68 12.54
N VAL A 14 -9.12 10.00 11.63
CA VAL A 14 -8.17 9.02 11.07
C VAL A 14 -7.25 8.46 12.15
N LEU A 15 -6.77 9.30 13.07
CA LEU A 15 -5.96 8.87 14.20
C LEU A 15 -6.73 7.94 15.14
N LEU A 16 -7.97 8.27 15.46
CA LEU A 16 -8.84 7.45 16.32
C LEU A 16 -9.08 6.07 15.67
N ASN A 17 -9.38 6.04 14.37
CA ASN A 17 -9.55 4.80 13.62
C ASN A 17 -8.25 3.97 13.61
N ALA A 18 -7.08 4.60 13.44
CA ALA A 18 -5.79 3.93 13.52
C ALA A 18 -5.52 3.34 14.91
N LEU A 19 -5.84 4.07 15.98
CA LEU A 19 -5.69 3.58 17.35
C LEU A 19 -6.61 2.39 17.63
N PHE A 20 -7.86 2.43 17.16
CA PHE A 20 -8.77 1.29 17.26
C PHE A 20 -8.17 0.02 16.63
N VAL A 21 -7.66 0.16 15.40
CA VAL A 21 -7.03 -0.99 14.70
C VAL A 21 -5.78 -1.48 15.42
N ILE A 22 -4.91 -0.59 15.89
CA ILE A 22 -3.71 -0.96 16.65
C ILE A 22 -4.10 -1.78 17.90
N CYS A 23 -5.05 -1.28 18.68
CA CYS A 23 -5.47 -1.92 19.93
C CYS A 23 -6.15 -3.28 19.72
N THR A 24 -6.86 -3.47 18.59
CA THR A 24 -7.56 -4.71 18.30
C THR A 24 -6.69 -5.73 17.59
N THR A 25 -5.90 -5.31 16.61
CA THR A 25 -5.15 -6.24 15.75
C THR A 25 -3.85 -6.76 16.37
N ILE A 26 -3.17 -5.96 17.19
CA ILE A 26 -1.89 -6.41 17.80
C ILE A 26 -2.10 -7.62 18.72
N PRO A 27 -3.02 -7.62 19.70
CA PRO A 27 -3.22 -8.77 20.57
C PRO A 27 -3.59 -10.04 19.78
N ILE A 28 -4.48 -9.93 18.82
CA ILE A 28 -4.88 -11.06 17.96
C ILE A 28 -3.69 -11.50 17.08
N GLY A 29 -3.02 -10.56 16.46
CA GLY A 29 -1.91 -10.80 15.54
C GLY A 29 -0.70 -11.47 16.20
N LEU A 30 -0.47 -11.27 17.49
CA LEU A 30 0.61 -11.94 18.23
C LEU A 30 0.42 -13.48 18.23
N LEU A 31 -0.81 -13.98 18.16
CA LEU A 31 -1.07 -15.42 18.13
C LEU A 31 -0.54 -16.09 16.85
N ARG A 32 -0.30 -15.35 15.76
CA ARG A 32 0.26 -15.90 14.52
C ARG A 32 1.71 -16.39 14.65
N PHE A 33 2.42 -15.95 15.69
CA PHE A 33 3.79 -16.42 15.94
C PHE A 33 3.85 -17.83 16.53
N LEU A 34 2.70 -18.37 16.98
CA LEU A 34 2.60 -19.79 17.33
C LEU A 34 2.70 -20.63 16.06
N PRO A 35 3.50 -21.70 16.02
CA PRO A 35 3.73 -22.50 14.81
C PRO A 35 2.58 -23.50 14.57
N ILE A 36 1.34 -23.01 14.52
CA ILE A 36 0.11 -23.78 14.34
C ILE A 36 -0.60 -23.26 13.08
N PRO A 37 -0.45 -23.90 11.90
CA PRO A 37 -0.98 -23.38 10.64
C PRO A 37 -2.47 -23.04 10.62
N PRO A 38 -3.39 -23.86 11.21
CA PRO A 38 -4.80 -23.48 11.28
C PRO A 38 -5.05 -22.20 12.09
N LEU A 39 -4.33 -22.02 13.22
CA LEU A 39 -4.42 -20.82 14.04
C LEU A 39 -3.88 -19.60 13.28
N GLN A 40 -2.72 -19.73 12.62
CA GLN A 40 -2.14 -18.67 11.81
C GLN A 40 -3.09 -18.19 10.72
N ARG A 41 -3.73 -19.14 10.01
CA ARG A 41 -4.75 -18.83 8.99
C ARG A 41 -5.96 -18.12 9.60
N GLY A 42 -6.46 -18.59 10.75
CA GLY A 42 -7.57 -17.96 11.47
C GLY A 42 -7.25 -16.52 11.89
N VAL A 43 -6.07 -16.31 12.47
CA VAL A 43 -5.59 -14.98 12.89
C VAL A 43 -5.48 -14.03 11.69
N LEU A 44 -4.92 -14.49 10.56
CA LEU A 44 -4.82 -13.68 9.36
C LEU A 44 -6.20 -13.29 8.82
N LYS A 45 -7.17 -14.21 8.80
CA LYS A 45 -8.54 -13.92 8.36
C LYS A 45 -9.22 -12.88 9.26
N VAL A 46 -9.13 -13.04 10.57
CA VAL A 46 -9.72 -12.07 11.52
C VAL A 46 -9.08 -10.70 11.36
N ASN A 47 -7.76 -10.63 11.25
CA ASN A 47 -7.08 -9.37 11.05
C ASN A 47 -7.33 -8.76 9.66
N GLU A 48 -7.59 -9.57 8.64
CA GLU A 48 -8.05 -9.11 7.33
C GLU A 48 -9.40 -8.38 7.44
N GLU A 49 -10.36 -8.95 8.15
CA GLU A 49 -11.67 -8.33 8.36
C GLU A 49 -11.57 -7.03 9.19
N ILE A 50 -10.73 -7.02 10.24
CA ILE A 50 -10.48 -5.79 11.01
C ILE A 50 -9.78 -4.73 10.13
N GLY A 51 -8.85 -5.16 9.27
CA GLY A 51 -8.23 -4.30 8.26
C GLY A 51 -9.26 -3.73 7.28
N ALA A 52 -10.19 -4.55 6.79
CA ALA A 52 -11.27 -4.10 5.92
C ALA A 52 -12.20 -3.08 6.62
N LEU A 53 -12.51 -3.28 7.90
CA LEU A 53 -13.23 -2.28 8.70
C LEU A 53 -12.46 -0.97 8.83
N TYR A 54 -11.12 -1.03 9.01
CA TYR A 54 -10.27 0.16 9.01
C TYR A 54 -10.39 0.94 7.70
N LEU A 55 -10.33 0.25 6.57
CA LEU A 55 -10.50 0.86 5.26
C LEU A 55 -11.89 1.47 5.09
N TYR A 56 -12.92 0.75 5.53
CA TYR A 56 -14.30 1.23 5.50
C TYR A 56 -14.48 2.54 6.29
N PHE A 57 -14.01 2.59 7.53
CA PHE A 57 -14.11 3.80 8.33
C PHE A 57 -13.30 4.96 7.75
N ASN A 58 -12.10 4.70 7.21
CA ASN A 58 -11.34 5.73 6.49
C ASN A 58 -12.11 6.25 5.26
N SER A 59 -12.77 5.38 4.51
CA SER A 59 -13.61 5.78 3.38
C SER A 59 -14.78 6.64 3.83
N ARG A 60 -15.48 6.25 4.90
CA ARG A 60 -16.59 7.06 5.47
C ARG A 60 -16.11 8.42 5.99
N ILE A 61 -14.94 8.48 6.61
CA ILE A 61 -14.33 9.76 7.04
C ILE A 61 -14.07 10.64 5.81
N GLN A 62 -13.55 10.09 4.72
CA GLN A 62 -13.32 10.84 3.48
C GLN A 62 -14.65 11.31 2.89
N ASP A 63 -15.66 10.47 2.77
CA ASP A 63 -16.99 10.84 2.27
C ASP A 63 -17.62 11.98 3.08
N LEU A 64 -17.49 11.95 4.41
CA LEU A 64 -18.07 12.95 5.31
C LEU A 64 -17.30 14.26 5.29
N MET A 65 -15.97 14.20 5.26
CA MET A 65 -15.11 15.36 5.44
C MET A 65 -14.65 15.99 4.15
N HIS A 66 -14.63 15.23 3.07
CA HIS A 66 -14.14 15.68 1.79
C HIS A 66 -15.30 15.81 0.81
N ASN A 67 -15.43 16.98 0.22
CA ASN A 67 -16.31 17.18 -0.94
C ASN A 67 -15.50 16.86 -2.21
N VAL A 68 -15.03 15.62 -2.33
CA VAL A 68 -14.17 15.19 -3.42
C VAL A 68 -14.96 14.30 -4.36
N ASP A 69 -15.10 14.75 -5.58
CA ASP A 69 -15.58 13.88 -6.66
C ASP A 69 -14.43 12.96 -7.07
N TYR A 70 -14.53 11.69 -6.69
CA TYR A 70 -13.68 10.64 -7.20
C TYR A 70 -14.26 10.13 -8.52
N GLU A 71 -13.51 10.26 -9.60
CA GLU A 71 -13.81 9.57 -10.84
C GLU A 71 -13.01 8.27 -10.86
N VAL A 72 -13.67 7.15 -11.08
CA VAL A 72 -13.06 5.82 -11.07
C VAL A 72 -13.38 5.13 -12.38
N GLU A 73 -12.36 4.60 -13.04
CA GLU A 73 -12.48 3.79 -14.24
C GLU A 73 -11.81 2.45 -14.03
N GLY A 74 -12.45 1.35 -14.46
CA GLY A 74 -11.91 0.00 -14.40
C GLY A 74 -12.01 -0.69 -13.03
N ASP A 75 -12.74 -0.14 -12.08
CA ASP A 75 -12.85 -0.72 -10.73
C ASP A 75 -13.66 -2.04 -10.71
N GLU A 76 -14.43 -2.32 -11.75
CA GLU A 76 -15.07 -3.61 -11.99
C GLU A 76 -14.07 -4.75 -12.25
N LYS A 77 -12.83 -4.41 -12.63
CA LYS A 77 -11.73 -5.37 -12.85
C LYS A 77 -11.05 -5.79 -11.54
N LEU A 78 -11.28 -5.06 -10.46
CA LEU A 78 -10.72 -5.40 -9.16
C LEU A 78 -11.30 -6.70 -8.63
N LYS A 79 -10.44 -7.63 -8.22
CA LYS A 79 -10.83 -8.96 -7.75
C LYS A 79 -10.45 -9.14 -6.29
N LYS A 80 -11.34 -9.75 -5.51
CA LYS A 80 -11.10 -10.20 -4.14
C LYS A 80 -10.75 -11.69 -4.14
N ASP A 81 -10.07 -12.12 -3.09
CA ASP A 81 -9.75 -13.54 -2.84
C ASP A 81 -8.88 -14.21 -3.92
N ILE A 82 -8.00 -13.43 -4.53
CA ILE A 82 -6.95 -13.89 -5.45
C ILE A 82 -5.57 -13.48 -4.94
N TRP A 83 -4.52 -14.16 -5.42
CA TRP A 83 -3.14 -13.74 -5.20
C TRP A 83 -2.74 -12.75 -6.28
N GLN A 84 -2.57 -11.49 -5.90
CA GLN A 84 -2.29 -10.44 -6.85
C GLN A 84 -1.18 -9.50 -6.38
N PHE A 85 -0.52 -8.88 -7.33
CA PHE A 85 0.39 -7.75 -7.11
C PHE A 85 -0.24 -6.49 -7.72
N THR A 86 -0.40 -5.45 -6.93
CA THR A 86 -0.94 -4.17 -7.39
C THR A 86 0.19 -3.15 -7.50
N THR A 87 0.40 -2.62 -8.70
CA THR A 87 1.31 -1.49 -8.93
C THR A 87 0.57 -0.17 -8.83
N ILE A 88 1.23 0.85 -8.29
CA ILE A 88 0.64 2.17 -8.09
C ILE A 88 1.71 3.22 -8.40
N ASN A 89 1.36 4.31 -9.08
CA ASN A 89 2.22 5.48 -9.20
C ASN A 89 2.26 6.30 -7.90
N HIS A 90 3.28 7.13 -7.69
CA HIS A 90 3.48 7.82 -6.41
C HIS A 90 3.62 9.33 -6.55
N LEU A 91 2.53 10.06 -6.36
CA LEU A 91 2.42 11.50 -6.56
C LEU A 91 2.35 12.29 -5.24
N SER A 92 1.80 11.70 -4.17
CA SER A 92 1.49 12.37 -2.91
C SER A 92 1.62 11.43 -1.69
N TRP A 93 1.71 11.98 -0.51
CA TRP A 93 1.51 11.23 0.74
C TRP A 93 0.06 10.76 0.91
N ALA A 94 -0.89 11.39 0.22
CA ALA A 94 -2.30 11.00 0.24
C ALA A 94 -2.60 9.75 -0.61
N ASP A 95 -1.69 9.35 -1.51
CA ASP A 95 -1.91 8.24 -2.45
C ASP A 95 -2.37 6.96 -1.77
N ILE A 96 -1.79 6.66 -0.59
CA ILE A 96 -2.17 5.47 0.17
C ILE A 96 -3.65 5.53 0.61
N PHE A 97 -4.11 6.68 1.10
CA PHE A 97 -5.50 6.85 1.56
C PHE A 97 -6.48 6.81 0.40
N VAL A 98 -6.10 7.41 -0.74
CA VAL A 98 -6.89 7.39 -1.96
C VAL A 98 -6.97 5.98 -2.53
N PHE A 99 -5.83 5.28 -2.64
CA PHE A 99 -5.79 3.89 -3.08
C PHE A 99 -6.63 2.98 -2.17
N LEU A 100 -6.48 3.09 -0.86
CA LEU A 100 -7.24 2.30 0.10
C LEU A 100 -8.75 2.61 0.07
N TYR A 101 -9.16 3.83 -0.27
CA TYR A 101 -10.56 4.20 -0.48
C TYR A 101 -11.19 3.36 -1.60
N PHE A 102 -10.51 3.23 -2.74
CA PHE A 102 -11.03 2.52 -3.91
C PHE A 102 -10.96 1.00 -3.77
N THR A 103 -9.96 0.48 -3.09
CA THR A 103 -9.79 -0.97 -2.92
C THR A 103 -10.70 -1.54 -1.84
N ASN A 104 -11.35 -0.68 -1.03
CA ASN A 104 -12.18 -1.08 0.08
C ASN A 104 -13.28 -2.06 -0.36
N TYR A 105 -13.28 -3.28 0.21
CA TYR A 105 -14.14 -4.42 -0.11
C TYR A 105 -14.08 -4.96 -1.56
N LYS A 106 -13.38 -4.30 -2.47
CA LYS A 106 -13.19 -4.76 -3.86
C LYS A 106 -11.99 -5.68 -4.02
N GLN A 107 -11.00 -5.50 -3.16
CA GLN A 107 -9.81 -6.35 -3.07
C GLN A 107 -9.55 -6.77 -1.62
N SER A 108 -8.68 -7.78 -1.43
CA SER A 108 -8.11 -8.06 -0.10
C SER A 108 -7.30 -6.85 0.38
N VAL A 109 -7.23 -6.65 1.69
CA VAL A 109 -6.48 -5.53 2.29
C VAL A 109 -5.05 -5.49 1.75
N PRO A 110 -4.64 -4.40 1.08
CA PRO A 110 -3.33 -4.35 0.44
C PRO A 110 -2.17 -4.46 1.44
N ARG A 111 -1.27 -5.40 1.21
CA ARG A 111 -0.05 -5.58 1.99
C ARG A 111 1.09 -4.83 1.33
N ILE A 112 1.50 -3.74 1.95
CA ILE A 112 2.51 -2.84 1.41
C ILE A 112 3.86 -3.13 2.07
N PHE A 113 4.90 -3.25 1.25
CA PHE A 113 6.27 -3.35 1.76
C PHE A 113 6.68 -2.06 2.47
N MET A 114 6.96 -2.17 3.76
CA MET A 114 7.32 -1.03 4.60
C MET A 114 8.83 -0.84 4.63
N LYS A 115 9.28 0.43 4.56
CA LYS A 115 10.70 0.74 4.76
C LYS A 115 11.11 0.40 6.19
N SER A 116 12.24 -0.26 6.37
CA SER A 116 12.77 -0.62 7.68
C SER A 116 12.94 0.58 8.62
N GLN A 117 13.19 1.79 8.09
CA GLN A 117 13.28 3.01 8.88
C GLN A 117 11.95 3.43 9.54
N LEU A 118 10.82 2.86 9.15
CA LEU A 118 9.49 3.17 9.72
C LEU A 118 9.16 2.29 10.95
N TRP A 119 10.08 1.44 11.39
CA TRP A 119 9.86 0.52 12.50
C TRP A 119 9.43 1.19 13.82
N TRP A 120 9.74 2.46 14.01
CA TRP A 120 9.38 3.21 15.22
C TRP A 120 7.91 3.69 15.25
N LEU A 121 7.18 3.61 14.14
CA LEU A 121 5.78 4.02 14.07
C LEU A 121 4.86 2.90 14.56
N PRO A 122 3.97 3.16 15.55
CA PRO A 122 3.08 2.12 16.09
C PRO A 122 2.17 1.46 15.04
N LEU A 123 1.68 2.25 14.07
CA LEU A 123 0.81 1.74 13.01
C LEU A 123 1.54 0.73 12.09
N THR A 124 2.84 0.92 11.84
CA THR A 124 3.62 -0.04 11.06
C THR A 124 3.82 -1.36 11.82
N TRP A 125 3.91 -1.32 13.13
CA TRP A 125 3.92 -2.52 13.97
C TRP A 125 2.59 -3.27 13.91
N ALA A 126 1.46 -2.55 13.96
CA ALA A 126 0.15 -3.16 13.79
C ALA A 126 0.05 -3.86 12.43
N ALA A 127 0.46 -3.19 11.35
CA ALA A 127 0.49 -3.76 10.01
C ALA A 127 1.41 -5.00 9.90
N TYR A 128 2.61 -4.94 10.50
CA TYR A 128 3.54 -6.07 10.54
C TYR A 128 2.96 -7.26 11.33
N ILE A 129 2.46 -7.02 12.54
CA ILE A 129 1.95 -8.09 13.42
C ILE A 129 0.63 -8.66 12.89
N ALA A 130 -0.30 -7.81 12.46
CA ALA A 130 -1.64 -8.21 12.06
C ALA A 130 -1.69 -8.84 10.65
N LEU A 131 -1.12 -8.16 9.67
CA LEU A 131 -1.24 -8.51 8.25
C LEU A 131 0.05 -9.10 7.65
N ALA A 132 1.04 -9.37 8.49
CA ALA A 132 2.35 -9.87 8.07
C ALA A 132 3.08 -8.99 7.05
N MET A 133 2.79 -7.68 7.01
CA MET A 133 3.45 -6.74 6.10
C MET A 133 4.96 -6.67 6.41
N PRO A 134 5.86 -7.00 5.47
CA PRO A 134 7.28 -7.09 5.77
C PRO A 134 7.94 -5.72 5.79
N PHE A 135 8.93 -5.57 6.68
CA PHE A 135 9.90 -4.50 6.57
C PHE A 135 10.99 -4.90 5.57
N VAL A 136 11.30 -4.00 4.63
CA VAL A 136 12.35 -4.20 3.64
C VAL A 136 13.47 -3.19 3.79
N VAL A 137 14.70 -3.68 3.64
CA VAL A 137 15.89 -2.85 3.58
C VAL A 137 16.13 -2.45 2.14
N ARG A 138 16.30 -1.15 1.88
CA ARG A 138 16.69 -0.65 0.56
C ARG A 138 18.19 -0.44 0.51
N ARG A 139 18.87 -1.24 -0.28
CA ARG A 139 20.31 -1.14 -0.47
C ARG A 139 20.66 -0.12 -1.56
N THR A 140 21.72 0.62 -1.34
CA THR A 140 22.34 1.46 -2.36
C THR A 140 23.20 0.60 -3.29
N LYS A 141 23.48 1.12 -4.49
CA LYS A 141 24.41 0.43 -5.42
C LYS A 141 25.79 0.22 -4.78
N ALA A 142 26.27 1.18 -4.00
CA ALA A 142 27.55 1.10 -3.30
C ALA A 142 27.58 -0.06 -2.27
N GLU A 143 26.51 -0.23 -1.46
CA GLU A 143 26.39 -1.34 -0.50
C GLU A 143 26.36 -2.68 -1.20
N ILE A 144 25.65 -2.79 -2.33
CA ILE A 144 25.57 -4.02 -3.13
C ILE A 144 26.94 -4.34 -3.73
N MET A 145 27.65 -3.36 -4.26
CA MET A 145 29.01 -3.54 -4.83
C MET A 145 30.03 -3.95 -3.76
N ALA A 146 29.90 -3.37 -2.55
CA ALA A 146 30.79 -3.69 -1.43
C ALA A 146 30.56 -5.13 -0.91
N ASN A 147 29.33 -5.61 -0.92
CA ASN A 147 28.99 -6.97 -0.48
C ASN A 147 27.79 -7.54 -1.29
N PRO A 148 28.03 -8.19 -2.43
CA PRO A 148 26.95 -8.75 -3.25
C PRO A 148 26.07 -9.80 -2.55
N ARG A 149 26.58 -10.46 -1.49
CA ARG A 149 25.82 -11.48 -0.73
C ARG A 149 24.62 -10.91 0.01
N VAL A 150 24.57 -9.57 0.23
CA VAL A 150 23.42 -8.94 0.89
C VAL A 150 22.13 -9.09 0.10
N ILE A 151 22.20 -9.18 -1.23
CA ILE A 151 21.04 -9.40 -2.10
C ILE A 151 20.35 -10.71 -1.74
N GLU A 152 21.10 -11.79 -1.68
CA GLU A 152 20.53 -13.11 -1.39
C GLU A 152 20.02 -13.19 0.06
N THR A 153 20.73 -12.56 1.00
CA THR A 153 20.28 -12.44 2.40
C THR A 153 18.95 -11.71 2.50
N ASP A 154 18.81 -10.57 1.80
CA ASP A 154 17.59 -9.77 1.78
C ASP A 154 16.45 -10.52 1.07
N LYS A 155 16.73 -11.27 -0.01
CA LYS A 155 15.77 -12.16 -0.67
C LYS A 155 15.23 -13.24 0.28
N ASN A 156 16.11 -13.91 0.98
CA ASN A 156 15.72 -14.97 1.90
C ASN A 156 14.92 -14.42 3.09
N ALA A 157 15.24 -13.22 3.57
CA ALA A 157 14.46 -12.54 4.61
C ALA A 157 13.06 -12.18 4.12
N THR A 158 12.95 -11.62 2.90
CA THR A 158 11.67 -11.27 2.29
C THR A 158 10.83 -12.54 2.02
N ARG A 159 11.43 -13.58 1.45
CA ARG A 159 10.73 -14.86 1.20
C ARG A 159 10.16 -15.46 2.49
N ARG A 160 10.93 -15.45 3.59
CA ARG A 160 10.45 -15.92 4.89
C ARG A 160 9.29 -15.08 5.43
N SER A 161 9.37 -13.75 5.28
CA SER A 161 8.29 -12.86 5.71
C SER A 161 7.01 -13.06 4.89
N CYS A 162 7.14 -13.28 3.58
CA CYS A 162 6.00 -13.46 2.67
C CYS A 162 5.42 -14.88 2.69
N LYS A 163 6.07 -15.85 3.36
CA LYS A 163 5.55 -17.23 3.46
C LYS A 163 4.13 -17.31 4.03
N MET A 164 3.77 -16.36 4.89
CA MET A 164 2.42 -16.28 5.46
C MET A 164 1.34 -16.00 4.38
N TYR A 165 1.71 -15.40 3.25
CA TYR A 165 0.78 -15.09 2.16
C TYR A 165 0.32 -16.31 1.38
N GLU A 166 1.04 -17.43 1.47
CA GLU A 166 0.62 -18.71 0.91
C GLU A 166 -0.62 -19.30 1.61
N LEU A 167 -0.88 -18.86 2.85
CA LEU A 167 -1.98 -19.39 3.65
C LEU A 167 -3.37 -18.92 3.21
N MET A 168 -3.43 -17.77 2.51
CA MET A 168 -4.69 -17.20 2.01
C MET A 168 -4.43 -16.23 0.86
N PRO A 169 -5.39 -16.06 -0.06
CA PRO A 169 -5.33 -15.06 -1.11
C PRO A 169 -4.94 -13.69 -0.57
N THR A 170 -4.03 -13.03 -1.26
CA THR A 170 -3.39 -11.82 -0.73
C THR A 170 -3.14 -10.82 -1.85
N ASN A 171 -3.48 -9.55 -1.60
CA ASN A 171 -3.09 -8.44 -2.45
C ASN A 171 -1.79 -7.82 -1.91
N VAL A 172 -0.72 -7.91 -2.67
CA VAL A 172 0.55 -7.22 -2.37
C VAL A 172 0.62 -5.96 -3.21
N ALA A 173 0.81 -4.80 -2.58
CA ALA A 173 0.81 -3.53 -3.29
C ALA A 173 2.15 -2.80 -3.17
N GLY A 174 2.54 -2.11 -4.24
CA GLY A 174 3.77 -1.35 -4.24
C GLY A 174 3.77 -0.17 -5.20
N PHE A 175 4.45 0.91 -4.78
CA PHE A 175 4.67 2.06 -5.65
C PHE A 175 5.79 1.75 -6.64
N ILE A 176 5.43 1.61 -7.93
CA ILE A 176 6.34 1.17 -9.00
C ILE A 176 7.56 2.10 -9.18
N GLU A 177 7.40 3.39 -8.92
CA GLU A 177 8.47 4.39 -9.00
C GLU A 177 9.45 4.31 -7.82
N GLY A 178 9.06 3.65 -6.74
CA GLY A 178 9.85 3.43 -5.53
C GLY A 178 10.13 4.70 -4.71
N THR A 179 9.74 5.86 -5.17
CA THR A 179 9.81 7.14 -4.46
C THR A 179 8.75 8.08 -4.98
N ARG A 180 8.26 8.97 -4.12
CA ARG A 180 7.32 10.01 -4.53
C ARG A 180 7.98 10.97 -5.51
N ILE A 181 7.26 11.32 -6.57
CA ILE A 181 7.69 12.31 -7.55
C ILE A 181 7.78 13.70 -6.90
N ASP A 182 8.87 14.40 -7.16
CA ASP A 182 8.99 15.83 -7.01
C ASP A 182 9.79 16.38 -8.21
N LYS A 183 9.77 17.69 -8.38
CA LYS A 183 10.38 18.34 -9.55
C LYS A 183 11.86 17.98 -9.72
N ASP A 184 12.63 18.09 -8.64
CA ASP A 184 14.09 17.86 -8.69
C ASP A 184 14.41 16.41 -9.04
N LYS A 185 13.67 15.45 -8.44
CA LYS A 185 13.83 14.02 -8.74
C LYS A 185 13.39 13.69 -10.17
N TYR A 186 12.30 14.30 -10.62
CA TYR A 186 11.80 14.10 -11.98
C TYR A 186 12.84 14.57 -13.01
N ASP A 187 13.32 15.80 -12.86
CA ASP A 187 14.35 16.39 -13.75
C ASP A 187 15.64 15.55 -13.74
N ALA A 188 16.09 15.13 -12.56
CA ALA A 188 17.27 14.28 -12.40
C ALA A 188 17.10 12.88 -13.00
N SER A 189 15.88 12.35 -13.04
CA SER A 189 15.59 10.99 -13.54
C SER A 189 15.66 10.87 -15.05
N LYS A 190 15.58 11.99 -15.79
CA LYS A 190 15.46 12.04 -17.26
C LYS A 190 14.36 11.12 -17.77
N SER A 191 13.21 11.13 -17.11
CA SER A 191 12.09 10.28 -17.44
C SER A 191 11.62 10.49 -18.88
N LYS A 192 11.31 9.39 -19.58
CA LYS A 192 10.64 9.43 -20.89
C LYS A 192 9.13 9.69 -20.77
N PHE A 193 8.57 9.52 -19.58
CA PHE A 193 7.16 9.73 -19.31
C PHE A 193 6.92 11.18 -18.88
N LYS A 194 5.84 11.77 -19.38
CA LYS A 194 5.52 13.19 -19.12
C LYS A 194 5.19 13.47 -17.63
N ASN A 195 4.53 12.52 -16.95
CA ASN A 195 3.98 12.74 -15.61
C ASN A 195 4.41 11.69 -14.58
N LEU A 196 5.28 10.76 -14.96
CA LEU A 196 5.72 9.64 -14.13
C LEU A 196 7.24 9.56 -14.09
N MET A 197 7.78 9.09 -12.98
CA MET A 197 9.19 8.71 -12.90
C MET A 197 9.39 7.34 -13.58
N PRO A 198 10.63 7.02 -13.99
CA PRO A 198 10.92 5.70 -14.54
C PRO A 198 10.57 4.60 -13.54
N PRO A 199 9.83 3.55 -13.96
CA PRO A 199 9.48 2.44 -13.09
C PRO A 199 10.72 1.68 -12.65
N LYS A 200 10.74 1.24 -11.38
CA LYS A 200 11.80 0.39 -10.83
C LYS A 200 11.44 -1.08 -10.98
N ILE A 201 11.45 -1.55 -12.22
CA ILE A 201 11.07 -2.92 -12.62
C ILE A 201 11.82 -3.98 -11.79
N GLY A 202 13.09 -3.74 -11.45
CA GLY A 202 13.86 -4.67 -10.62
C GLY A 202 13.25 -4.96 -9.24
N GLY A 203 12.53 -4.00 -8.67
CA GLY A 203 11.80 -4.20 -7.40
C GLY A 203 10.59 -5.12 -7.56
N ILE A 204 9.85 -4.97 -8.66
CA ILE A 204 8.69 -5.82 -8.97
C ILE A 204 9.15 -7.24 -9.28
N GLY A 205 10.11 -7.39 -10.20
CA GLY A 205 10.67 -8.70 -10.56
C GLY A 205 11.22 -9.46 -9.35
N TYR A 206 11.88 -8.74 -8.43
CA TYR A 206 12.32 -9.30 -7.15
C TYR A 206 11.15 -9.80 -6.29
N ASN A 207 10.07 -9.02 -6.19
CA ASN A 207 8.91 -9.41 -5.40
C ASN A 207 8.19 -10.62 -5.99
N LEU A 208 8.00 -10.66 -7.32
CA LEU A 208 7.41 -11.80 -8.02
C LEU A 208 8.29 -13.06 -7.92
N GLU A 209 9.61 -12.93 -7.97
CA GLU A 209 10.53 -14.06 -7.77
C GLU A 209 10.40 -14.69 -6.38
N VAL A 210 10.17 -13.88 -5.33
CA VAL A 210 10.02 -14.40 -3.96
C VAL A 210 8.61 -14.86 -3.64
N MET A 211 7.62 -14.52 -4.48
CA MET A 211 6.20 -14.83 -4.32
C MET A 211 5.63 -15.48 -5.60
N PRO A 212 6.08 -16.68 -5.98
CA PRO A 212 5.70 -17.35 -7.25
C PRO A 212 4.22 -17.77 -7.33
N TYR A 213 3.47 -17.63 -6.24
CA TYR A 213 2.03 -17.90 -6.15
C TYR A 213 1.18 -16.70 -6.60
N ILE A 214 1.76 -15.53 -6.83
CA ILE A 214 1.07 -14.38 -7.42
C ILE A 214 0.90 -14.63 -8.91
N ASP A 215 -0.35 -14.65 -9.37
CA ASP A 215 -0.76 -14.97 -10.73
C ASP A 215 -1.52 -13.82 -11.42
N HIS A 216 -1.82 -12.75 -10.67
CA HIS A 216 -2.49 -11.57 -11.23
C HIS A 216 -1.68 -10.30 -10.97
N LEU A 217 -1.63 -9.42 -11.97
CA LEU A 217 -1.03 -8.10 -11.88
C LEU A 217 -2.10 -7.05 -12.17
N THR A 218 -2.34 -6.17 -11.21
CA THR A 218 -3.26 -5.03 -11.35
C THR A 218 -2.46 -3.74 -11.36
N ASP A 219 -2.65 -2.89 -12.37
CA ASP A 219 -2.06 -1.56 -12.39
C ASP A 219 -3.09 -0.51 -11.99
N VAL A 220 -2.69 0.40 -11.13
CA VAL A 220 -3.52 1.49 -10.61
C VAL A 220 -2.82 2.81 -10.85
N THR A 221 -3.42 3.67 -11.64
CA THR A 221 -2.92 5.01 -11.89
C THR A 221 -3.77 6.05 -11.18
N LEU A 222 -3.14 6.81 -10.29
CA LEU A 222 -3.73 7.95 -9.59
C LEU A 222 -3.41 9.23 -10.35
N VAL A 223 -4.44 10.05 -10.62
CA VAL A 223 -4.29 11.34 -11.27
C VAL A 223 -4.98 12.42 -10.42
N TYR A 224 -4.26 13.45 -10.05
CA TYR A 224 -4.82 14.57 -9.31
C TYR A 224 -5.12 15.73 -10.25
N LYS A 225 -6.38 16.16 -10.28
CA LYS A 225 -6.83 17.35 -11.07
C LYS A 225 -6.30 18.67 -10.48
N SER A 226 -5.80 18.64 -9.24
CA SER A 226 -5.28 19.81 -8.52
C SER A 226 -3.77 19.71 -8.34
N ASN A 227 -3.07 20.84 -8.41
CA ASN A 227 -1.66 20.95 -8.03
C ASN A 227 -1.42 20.92 -6.52
N LYS A 228 -2.49 20.98 -5.70
CA LYS A 228 -2.43 20.90 -4.24
C LYS A 228 -2.34 19.45 -3.79
N ARG A 229 -1.14 18.85 -3.91
CA ARG A 229 -0.90 17.41 -3.62
C ARG A 229 -0.31 17.17 -2.23
N GLU A 230 -0.31 18.17 -1.36
CA GLU A 230 0.20 18.03 0.00
C GLU A 230 -0.80 17.27 0.89
N PHE A 231 -0.28 16.51 1.83
CA PHE A 231 -1.12 15.72 2.75
C PHE A 231 -2.11 16.57 3.56
N TRP A 232 -1.71 17.79 3.93
CA TRP A 232 -2.62 18.71 4.60
C TRP A 232 -3.81 19.14 3.74
N ASN A 233 -3.59 19.34 2.44
CA ASN A 233 -4.68 19.64 1.51
C ASN A 233 -5.66 18.46 1.38
N PHE A 234 -5.14 17.22 1.43
CA PHE A 234 -5.97 16.01 1.51
C PHE A 234 -6.84 16.04 2.77
N LEU A 235 -6.26 16.23 3.95
CA LEU A 235 -7.01 16.30 5.21
C LEU A 235 -8.07 17.41 5.22
N CYS A 236 -7.81 18.53 4.55
CA CYS A 236 -8.76 19.62 4.38
C CYS A 236 -9.86 19.36 3.34
N GLY A 237 -9.79 18.25 2.58
CA GLY A 237 -10.74 17.92 1.53
C GLY A 237 -10.62 18.76 0.26
N ASP A 238 -9.41 19.25 -0.04
CA ASP A 238 -9.15 20.11 -1.20
C ASP A 238 -8.59 19.36 -2.41
N MET A 239 -8.28 18.07 -2.26
CA MET A 239 -7.72 17.26 -3.33
C MET A 239 -8.84 16.59 -4.13
N ARG A 240 -8.76 16.70 -5.45
CA ARG A 240 -9.61 15.96 -6.39
C ARG A 240 -8.76 14.92 -7.10
N CYS A 241 -9.20 13.68 -7.09
CA CYS A 241 -8.47 12.55 -7.65
C CYS A 241 -9.31 11.79 -8.66
N LEU A 242 -8.66 11.39 -9.73
CA LEU A 242 -9.13 10.41 -10.70
C LEU A 242 -8.31 9.14 -10.47
N LEU A 243 -8.95 7.99 -10.42
CA LEU A 243 -8.28 6.70 -10.37
C LEU A 243 -8.62 5.90 -11.61
N TYR A 244 -7.61 5.37 -12.24
CA TYR A 244 -7.71 4.47 -13.37
C TYR A 244 -7.09 3.12 -13.01
N THR A 245 -7.80 2.03 -13.34
CA THR A 245 -7.29 0.66 -13.14
C THR A 245 -7.29 -0.10 -14.46
N SER A 246 -6.22 -0.83 -14.73
CA SER A 246 -6.14 -1.80 -15.81
C SER A 246 -5.72 -3.17 -15.28
N ASP A 247 -6.23 -4.23 -15.89
CA ASP A 247 -5.67 -5.58 -15.71
C ASP A 247 -4.61 -5.76 -16.80
N ALA A 248 -3.39 -6.14 -16.42
CA ALA A 248 -2.29 -6.30 -17.37
C ALA A 248 -2.55 -7.39 -18.43
N ALA A 249 -3.56 -8.24 -18.21
CA ALA A 249 -4.00 -9.22 -19.19
C ALA A 249 -4.81 -8.64 -20.37
N ASP A 250 -5.31 -7.40 -20.24
CA ASP A 250 -6.15 -6.76 -21.28
C ASP A 250 -5.34 -5.97 -22.31
N GLU A 251 -4.01 -5.86 -22.16
CA GLU A 251 -3.16 -5.07 -23.06
C GLU A 251 -2.53 -5.90 -24.22
N GLU A 252 -2.91 -7.16 -24.39
CA GLU A 252 -2.39 -8.03 -25.47
C GLU A 252 -3.26 -8.05 -26.73
N ASP A 253 -4.21 -7.12 -26.92
CA ASP A 253 -5.02 -7.01 -28.14
C ASP A 253 -4.62 -5.80 -29.01
#